data_84cb2b208e9eca920b4aca72f53b72e1
#
_entry.id   84cb2b208e9eca920b4aca72f53b72e1
#
_cell.length_a   1.000
_cell.length_b   1.000
_cell.length_c   1.000
_cell.angle_alpha   90.00
_cell.angle_beta   90.00
_cell.angle_gamma   90.00
#
_symmetry.space_group_name_H-M   'P 1'
#
loop_
_entity.id
_entity.type
_entity.pdbx_description
1 polymer ?
#
loop_
_entity_poly.entity_id
_entity_poly.type
_entity_poly.pdbx_seq_one_letter_code
_entity_poly.pdbx_strand_id
1 'polypeptide(L)'
;MKVLAVIPARYASTRLPGKPLISIAGKPMIERVWERVRRASLVSGVIVATDDERIAKAVKSFGGEAVLTRADHRSGTERVAEVAVAHPDAEILANVQGDLPLIEPDAIEIGRAHV
;
A
#
# COMPACT_ATOMS: atom_id res chain seq x y z
N MET A 1 15.87 10.16 8.89
CA MET A 1 15.28 8.83 9.15
C MET A 1 14.39 8.45 7.97
N LYS A 2 14.54 7.23 7.45
CA LYS A 2 13.75 6.75 6.33
C LYS A 2 12.44 6.15 6.84
N VAL A 3 11.32 6.71 6.39
CA VAL A 3 9.98 6.24 6.76
C VAL A 3 9.29 5.75 5.50
N LEU A 4 8.96 4.47 5.46
CA LEU A 4 8.27 3.86 4.32
C LEU A 4 6.82 3.60 4.68
N ALA A 5 5.90 4.10 3.87
CA ALA A 5 4.50 3.74 3.97
C ALA A 5 4.27 2.52 3.08
N VAL A 6 3.72 1.46 3.64
CA VAL A 6 3.42 0.24 2.89
C VAL A 6 1.91 0.09 2.80
N ILE A 7 1.41 0.04 1.57
CA ILE A 7 -0.01 -0.11 1.27
C ILE A 7 -0.24 -1.56 0.86
N PRO A 8 -0.83 -2.39 1.72
CA PRO A 8 -1.18 -3.75 1.31
C PRO A 8 -2.40 -3.71 0.40
N ALA A 9 -2.32 -4.40 -0.73
CA ALA A 9 -3.42 -4.44 -1.69
C ALA A 9 -3.52 -5.83 -2.29
N ARG A 10 -4.67 -6.45 -2.19
CA ARG A 10 -4.91 -7.76 -2.78
C ARG A 10 -6.05 -7.68 -3.78
N TYR A 11 -5.99 -8.52 -4.81
CA TYR A 11 -7.04 -8.60 -5.81
C TYR A 11 -8.27 -9.34 -5.27
N ALA A 12 -8.03 -10.48 -4.64
CA ALA A 12 -9.11 -11.31 -4.11
C ALA A 12 -9.70 -10.67 -2.86
N SER A 13 -10.99 -10.39 -2.90
CA SER A 13 -11.74 -9.81 -1.80
C SER A 13 -13.03 -10.58 -1.68
N THR A 14 -13.52 -10.79 -0.45
CA THR A 14 -14.79 -11.49 -0.23
C THR A 14 -15.98 -10.70 -0.75
N ARG A 15 -15.86 -9.38 -0.84
CA ARG A 15 -16.97 -8.51 -1.28
C ARG A 15 -16.84 -8.06 -2.73
N LEU A 16 -15.65 -7.64 -3.12
CA LEU A 16 -15.47 -7.01 -4.42
C LEU A 16 -14.07 -7.33 -4.96
N PRO A 17 -13.92 -8.42 -5.73
CA PRO A 17 -12.63 -8.75 -6.32
C PRO A 17 -12.14 -7.62 -7.22
N GLY A 18 -10.83 -7.35 -7.16
CA GLY A 18 -10.22 -6.30 -7.96
C GLY A 18 -10.51 -4.89 -7.48
N LYS A 19 -10.98 -4.74 -6.25
CA LYS A 19 -11.32 -3.43 -5.69
C LYS A 19 -10.22 -2.38 -5.86
N PRO A 20 -8.92 -2.69 -5.66
CA PRO A 20 -7.86 -1.68 -5.86
C PRO A 20 -7.78 -1.16 -7.29
N LEU A 21 -8.29 -1.88 -8.27
CA LEU A 21 -8.25 -1.49 -9.68
C LEU A 21 -9.52 -0.81 -10.17
N ILE A 22 -10.53 -0.68 -9.31
CA ILE A 22 -11.78 -0.02 -9.68
C ILE A 22 -11.52 1.47 -9.89
N SER A 23 -12.01 1.97 -11.01
CA SER A 23 -11.86 3.38 -11.36
C SER A 23 -12.73 4.27 -10.47
N ILE A 24 -12.11 5.29 -9.89
CA ILE A 24 -12.79 6.33 -9.13
C ILE A 24 -12.41 7.66 -9.76
N ALA A 25 -13.36 8.30 -10.41
CA ALA A 25 -13.15 9.57 -11.11
C ALA A 25 -11.96 9.51 -12.08
N GLY A 26 -11.88 8.43 -12.85
CA GLY A 26 -10.88 8.27 -13.91
C GLY A 26 -9.56 7.65 -13.51
N LYS A 27 -9.36 7.32 -12.22
CA LYS A 27 -8.12 6.68 -11.74
C LYS A 27 -8.44 5.46 -10.89
N PRO A 28 -7.60 4.42 -10.93
CA PRO A 28 -7.80 3.27 -10.05
C PRO A 28 -7.78 3.69 -8.58
N MET A 29 -8.55 2.99 -7.76
CA MET A 29 -8.59 3.26 -6.32
C MET A 29 -7.20 3.27 -5.71
N ILE A 30 -6.35 2.30 -6.07
CA ILE A 30 -4.99 2.21 -5.53
C ILE A 30 -4.15 3.45 -5.87
N GLU A 31 -4.37 4.05 -7.03
CA GLU A 31 -3.67 5.29 -7.39
C GLU A 31 -4.12 6.46 -6.52
N ARG A 32 -5.42 6.54 -6.20
CA ARG A 32 -5.95 7.57 -5.31
C ARG A 32 -5.35 7.46 -3.92
N VAL A 33 -5.30 6.25 -3.37
CA VAL A 33 -4.69 6.01 -2.06
C VAL A 33 -3.20 6.36 -2.09
N TRP A 34 -2.49 5.90 -3.11
CA TRP A 34 -1.06 6.16 -3.27
C TRP A 34 -0.76 7.66 -3.32
N GLU A 35 -1.55 8.43 -4.08
CA GLU A 35 -1.37 9.88 -4.17
C GLU A 35 -1.55 10.56 -2.81
N ARG A 36 -2.55 10.12 -2.03
CA ARG A 36 -2.79 10.69 -0.71
C ARG A 36 -1.66 10.36 0.26
N VAL A 37 -1.20 9.13 0.24
CA VAL A 37 -0.15 8.68 1.15
C VAL A 37 1.18 9.39 0.86
N ARG A 38 1.54 9.52 -0.41
CA ARG A 38 2.82 10.16 -0.77
C ARG A 38 2.89 11.65 -0.40
N ARG A 39 1.75 12.28 -0.17
CA ARG A 39 1.69 13.69 0.26
C ARG A 39 1.97 13.87 1.74
N ALA A 40 1.96 12.79 2.52
CA ALA A 40 2.22 12.88 3.96
C ALA A 40 3.66 13.31 4.20
N SER A 41 3.85 14.36 5.00
CA SER A 41 5.17 14.98 5.20
C SER A 41 6.16 14.04 5.89
N LEU A 42 5.67 13.08 6.66
CA LEU A 42 6.52 12.13 7.39
C LEU A 42 7.00 10.96 6.54
N VAL A 43 6.44 10.80 5.33
CA VAL A 43 6.71 9.64 4.49
C VAL A 43 7.86 9.95 3.52
N SER A 44 8.90 9.11 3.56
CA SER A 44 10.03 9.20 2.64
C SER A 44 9.80 8.44 1.34
N GLY A 45 8.97 7.39 1.39
CA GLY A 45 8.63 6.60 0.22
C GLY A 45 7.37 5.80 0.45
N VAL A 46 6.74 5.36 -0.63
CA VAL A 46 5.52 4.57 -0.60
C VAL A 46 5.72 3.31 -1.42
N ILE A 47 5.39 2.16 -0.83
CA ILE A 47 5.46 0.87 -1.50
C ILE A 47 4.07 0.24 -1.46
N VAL A 48 3.58 -0.24 -2.60
CA VAL A 48 2.37 -1.06 -2.64
C VAL A 48 2.80 -2.52 -2.60
N ALA A 49 2.33 -3.24 -1.60
CA ALA A 49 2.63 -4.65 -1.42
C ALA A 49 1.42 -5.47 -1.88
N THR A 50 1.60 -6.30 -2.89
CA THR A 50 0.50 -7.05 -3.48
C THR A 50 0.97 -8.44 -3.93
N ASP A 51 0.05 -9.38 -3.98
CA ASP A 51 0.28 -10.71 -4.54
C ASP A 51 -0.19 -10.82 -6.00
N ASP A 52 -0.73 -9.74 -6.56
CA ASP A 52 -1.36 -9.76 -7.89
C ASP A 52 -0.59 -8.90 -8.87
N GLU A 53 -0.19 -9.50 -10.00
CA GLU A 53 0.56 -8.79 -11.02
C GLU A 53 -0.21 -7.65 -11.67
N ARG A 54 -1.52 -7.75 -11.75
CA ARG A 54 -2.35 -6.69 -12.34
C ARG A 54 -2.28 -5.42 -11.50
N ILE A 55 -2.30 -5.58 -10.19
CA ILE A 55 -2.15 -4.45 -9.26
C ILE A 55 -0.74 -3.88 -9.35
N ALA A 56 0.28 -4.75 -9.33
CA ALA A 56 1.66 -4.30 -9.45
C ALA A 56 1.90 -3.53 -10.75
N LYS A 57 1.35 -4.02 -11.85
CA LYS A 57 1.48 -3.38 -13.16
C LYS A 57 0.79 -2.01 -13.16
N ALA A 58 -0.40 -1.92 -12.58
CA ALA A 58 -1.11 -0.65 -12.49
C ALA A 58 -0.32 0.37 -11.67
N VAL A 59 0.25 -0.05 -10.54
CA VAL A 59 1.07 0.82 -9.70
C VAL A 59 2.26 1.35 -10.47
N LYS A 60 2.96 0.50 -11.20
CA LYS A 60 4.10 0.93 -12.00
C LYS A 60 3.70 1.89 -13.11
N SER A 61 2.50 1.74 -13.67
CA SER A 61 2.03 2.58 -14.76
C SER A 61 1.83 4.04 -14.35
N PHE A 62 1.56 4.31 -13.09
CA PHE A 62 1.45 5.70 -12.61
C PHE A 62 2.69 6.19 -11.83
N GLY A 63 3.78 5.45 -11.93
CA GLY A 63 5.06 5.86 -11.34
C GLY A 63 5.29 5.39 -9.91
N GLY A 64 4.43 4.53 -9.38
CA GLY A 64 4.59 4.00 -8.02
C GLY A 64 5.52 2.81 -7.96
N GLU A 65 5.90 2.44 -6.75
CA GLU A 65 6.71 1.25 -6.48
C GLU A 65 5.82 0.13 -5.96
N ALA A 66 5.92 -1.03 -6.58
CA ALA A 66 5.16 -2.21 -6.17
C ALA A 66 6.11 -3.37 -5.89
N VAL A 67 5.79 -4.13 -4.86
CA VAL A 67 6.53 -5.34 -4.48
C VAL A 67 5.54 -6.50 -4.48
N LEU A 68 5.91 -7.59 -5.16
CA LEU A 68 5.12 -8.81 -5.12
C LEU A 68 5.43 -9.57 -3.84
N THR A 69 4.39 -9.89 -3.10
CA THR A 69 4.45 -10.60 -1.83
C THR A 69 3.77 -11.95 -1.95
N ARG A 70 3.94 -12.79 -0.92
CA ARG A 70 3.31 -14.11 -0.90
C ARG A 70 1.79 -13.98 -0.90
N ALA A 71 1.13 -14.95 -1.53
CA ALA A 71 -0.33 -14.96 -1.66
C ALA A 71 -1.02 -15.49 -0.40
N ASP A 72 -0.29 -16.18 0.48
CA ASP A 72 -0.85 -16.87 1.64
C ASP A 72 -0.96 -16.03 2.90
N HIS A 73 -0.70 -14.73 2.82
CA HIS A 73 -0.91 -13.85 3.97
C HIS A 73 -2.39 -13.76 4.32
N ARG A 74 -2.67 -13.84 5.62
CA ARG A 74 -4.04 -13.78 6.14
C ARG A 74 -4.53 -12.36 6.37
N SER A 75 -3.61 -11.41 6.45
CA SER A 75 -3.94 -10.01 6.75
C SER A 75 -3.00 -9.06 6.04
N GLY A 76 -3.41 -7.80 5.97
CA GLY A 76 -2.54 -6.74 5.46
C GLY A 76 -1.31 -6.56 6.34
N THR A 77 -1.45 -6.75 7.65
CA THR A 77 -0.32 -6.64 8.58
C THR A 77 0.77 -7.66 8.28
N GLU A 78 0.39 -8.91 7.99
CA GLU A 78 1.37 -9.94 7.63
C GLU A 78 2.09 -9.58 6.34
N ARG A 79 1.37 -9.04 5.37
CA ARG A 79 1.96 -8.62 4.09
C ARG A 79 2.92 -7.46 4.28
N VAL A 80 2.57 -6.51 5.12
CA VAL A 80 3.46 -5.39 5.46
C VAL A 80 4.72 -5.90 6.15
N ALA A 81 4.59 -6.90 7.04
CA ALA A 81 5.73 -7.48 7.73
C ALA A 81 6.73 -8.13 6.76
N GLU A 82 6.25 -8.77 5.69
CA GLU A 82 7.14 -9.34 4.67
C GLU A 82 7.99 -8.24 4.03
N VAL A 83 7.38 -7.10 3.69
CA VAL A 83 8.10 -5.97 3.11
C VAL A 83 9.09 -5.39 4.11
N ALA A 84 8.69 -5.29 5.38
CA ALA A 84 9.54 -4.72 6.43
C ALA A 84 10.84 -5.49 6.60
N VAL A 85 10.81 -6.81 6.43
CA VAL A 85 12.01 -7.65 6.52
C VAL A 85 13.04 -7.26 5.45
N ALA A 86 12.58 -6.84 4.28
CA ALA A 86 13.45 -6.42 3.19
C ALA A 86 14.01 -5.00 3.38
N HIS A 87 13.52 -4.26 4.37
CA HIS A 87 13.94 -2.87 4.63
C HIS A 87 14.27 -2.67 6.12
N PRO A 88 15.31 -3.37 6.64
CA PRO A 88 15.59 -3.35 8.09
C PRO A 88 16.03 -1.99 8.62
N ASP A 89 16.49 -1.10 7.75
CA ASP A 89 16.97 0.24 8.10
C ASP A 89 15.88 1.32 8.03
N ALA A 90 14.65 0.94 7.74
CA ALA A 90 13.55 1.88 7.58
C ALA A 90 12.52 1.70 8.69
N GLU A 91 11.87 2.79 9.06
CA GLU A 91 10.64 2.73 9.85
C GLU A 91 9.48 2.50 8.91
N ILE A 92 8.61 1.58 9.27
CA ILE A 92 7.49 1.19 8.44
C ILE A 92 6.19 1.75 9.03
N LEU A 93 5.44 2.49 8.22
CA LEU A 93 4.07 2.85 8.56
C LEU A 93 3.19 1.68 8.17
N ALA A 94 2.59 1.05 9.16
CA ALA A 94 1.73 -0.09 8.94
C ALA A 94 0.28 0.33 8.72
N ASN A 95 -0.47 -0.51 8.02
CA ASN A 95 -1.93 -0.43 7.90
C ASN A 95 -2.48 0.81 7.19
N VAL A 96 -1.78 1.28 6.17
CA VAL A 96 -2.42 2.19 5.23
C VAL A 96 -3.31 1.33 4.33
N GLN A 97 -4.61 1.44 4.51
CA GLN A 97 -5.54 0.57 3.78
C GLN A 97 -5.68 1.02 2.33
N GLY A 98 -5.53 0.07 1.41
CA GLY A 98 -5.64 0.34 -0.02
C GLY A 98 -7.06 0.62 -0.50
N ASP A 99 -8.04 0.62 0.40
CA ASP A 99 -9.43 0.91 0.08
C ASP A 99 -9.93 2.21 0.71
N LEU A 100 -9.03 3.08 1.16
CA LEU A 100 -9.38 4.37 1.76
C LEU A 100 -8.88 5.51 0.86
N PRO A 101 -9.49 5.72 -0.33
CA PRO A 101 -8.97 6.67 -1.30
C PRO A 101 -9.11 8.13 -0.88
N LEU A 102 -9.95 8.42 0.12
CA LEU A 102 -10.19 9.78 0.60
C LEU A 102 -9.45 10.09 1.90
N ILE A 103 -8.50 9.24 2.28
CA ILE A 103 -7.72 9.49 3.50
C ILE A 103 -6.93 10.80 3.35
N GLU A 104 -7.00 11.64 4.39
CA GLU A 104 -6.22 12.87 4.40
C GLU A 104 -4.77 12.56 4.75
N PRO A 105 -3.79 13.15 4.05
CA PRO A 105 -2.38 12.86 4.34
C PRO A 105 -1.99 13.12 5.80
N ASP A 106 -2.53 14.17 6.40
CA ASP A 106 -2.21 14.52 7.79
C ASP A 106 -2.89 13.62 8.80
N ALA A 107 -3.89 12.85 8.38
CA ALA A 107 -4.60 11.91 9.23
C ALA A 107 -3.99 10.51 9.21
N ILE A 108 -2.89 10.31 8.49
CA ILE A 108 -2.19 9.03 8.46
C ILE A 108 -1.52 8.83 9.81
N GLU A 109 -2.05 7.88 10.57
CA GLU A 109 -1.47 7.53 11.85
C GLU A 109 -0.16 6.78 11.65
N ILE A 110 0.82 7.15 12.46
CA ILE A 110 2.09 6.45 12.47
C ILE A 110 1.94 5.22 13.35
N GLY A 111 1.41 4.15 12.76
CA GLY A 111 1.43 2.85 13.38
C GLY A 111 2.71 2.15 12.96
N ARG A 112 3.68 2.08 13.84
CA ARG A 112 4.93 1.40 13.53
C ARG A 112 4.73 -0.10 13.61
N ALA A 113 5.10 -0.79 12.55
CA ALA A 113 5.08 -2.23 12.56
C ALA A 113 6.28 -2.73 13.38
N HIS A 114 5.99 -3.36 14.48
CA HIS A 114 7.01 -4.06 15.26
C HIS A 114 7.12 -5.47 14.68
N VAL A 115 8.20 -5.70 14.01
CA VAL A 115 8.47 -6.97 13.35
C VAL A 115 9.49 -7.75 14.19
#